data_1609ce034db81a1200a607dfdd714441
#
_entry.id   1609ce034db81a1200a607dfdd714441
#
_cell.length_a   1.000
_cell.length_b   1.000
_cell.length_c   1.000
_cell.angle_alpha   90.00
_cell.angle_beta   90.00
_cell.angle_gamma   90.00
#
_symmetry.space_group_name_H-M   'P 1'
#
loop_
_entity.id
_entity.type
_entity.pdbx_description
1 polymer ?
#
loop_
_entity_poly.entity_id
_entity_poly.type
_entity_poly.pdbx_seq_one_letter_code
_entity_poly.pdbx_strand_id
1 'polypeptide(L)'
;MKYDLVIFGGGTSGIAAAYTASKLGLNTLLIEATDVLGGAITQGLVVPVMKLNNDGINTDFYSDLLEFSKKYNAQNTFSDGNTGWFNPELLKLVFDDMLKTVNCNVLFSTTPSNITFNEHNDNFTIDLKHKILSLHIETQYIVDATAFGEIFKILNYNFQEKNNLKQACSLRFNISNVNLKIFSAFLMEIDNNREISPIYETKEGIHLSTAYTWDNDKPWALAPLFEQALQNNDLKANDNAYFQLFTVTGMPNTVAINAPRIILDDFEDIQNPFTYSNALIQGRERIYRLFNFCKKYLKGFENSFISHISDTLGVREYCRIKGKYTFTKEDVINPKTFDNIAFACDYPIDIHSNNKKNDELTYLSKTCYVPIQVLICEKNDKLYGIGKILSADFEAHSALRTQMSCFSMGEAAAKDIFNKINN
;
A
#
# COMPACT_ATOMS: atom_id res chain seq x y z
N MET A 1 -12.28 -19.78 -21.96
CA MET A 1 -11.05 -19.06 -22.36
C MET A 1 -9.90 -19.61 -21.54
N LYS A 2 -8.69 -19.69 -22.13
CA LYS A 2 -7.52 -20.23 -21.45
C LYS A 2 -6.44 -19.19 -21.32
N TYR A 3 -5.82 -19.13 -20.14
CA TYR A 3 -4.72 -18.23 -19.80
C TYR A 3 -3.54 -19.02 -19.23
N ASP A 4 -2.35 -18.50 -19.36
CA ASP A 4 -1.17 -19.04 -18.67
C ASP A 4 -1.20 -18.61 -17.22
N LEU A 5 -1.61 -17.37 -16.97
CA LEU A 5 -1.64 -16.76 -15.66
C LEU A 5 -2.89 -15.90 -15.45
N VAL A 6 -3.57 -16.10 -14.32
CA VAL A 6 -4.64 -15.23 -13.83
C VAL A 6 -4.21 -14.58 -12.52
N ILE A 7 -4.35 -13.26 -12.44
CA ILE A 7 -3.98 -12.45 -11.28
C ILE A 7 -5.24 -11.81 -10.72
N PHE A 8 -5.50 -11.99 -9.43
CA PHE A 8 -6.62 -11.37 -8.73
C PHE A 8 -6.12 -10.21 -7.87
N GLY A 9 -6.71 -9.02 -8.08
CA GLY A 9 -6.38 -7.78 -7.41
C GLY A 9 -5.41 -6.91 -8.21
N GLY A 10 -5.93 -5.81 -8.75
CA GLY A 10 -5.19 -4.78 -9.49
C GLY A 10 -4.53 -3.74 -8.58
N GLY A 11 -4.09 -4.14 -7.37
CA GLY A 11 -3.29 -3.31 -6.49
C GLY A 11 -1.83 -3.23 -6.93
N THR A 12 -0.98 -2.60 -6.11
CA THR A 12 0.44 -2.35 -6.39
C THR A 12 1.19 -3.59 -6.87
N SER A 13 1.07 -4.71 -6.17
CA SER A 13 1.76 -5.96 -6.53
C SER A 13 1.13 -6.68 -7.71
N GLY A 14 -0.21 -6.65 -7.82
CA GLY A 14 -0.92 -7.32 -8.92
C GLY A 14 -0.66 -6.67 -10.27
N ILE A 15 -0.60 -5.34 -10.34
CA ILE A 15 -0.23 -4.61 -11.57
C ILE A 15 1.19 -4.95 -11.99
N ALA A 16 2.14 -4.98 -11.04
CA ALA A 16 3.52 -5.33 -11.33
C ALA A 16 3.64 -6.76 -11.89
N ALA A 17 2.90 -7.71 -11.29
CA ALA A 17 2.85 -9.08 -11.79
C ALA A 17 2.23 -9.17 -13.19
N ALA A 18 1.08 -8.49 -13.42
CA ALA A 18 0.38 -8.52 -14.70
C ALA A 18 1.20 -7.89 -15.84
N TYR A 19 1.79 -6.72 -15.56
CA TYR A 19 2.65 -6.04 -16.51
C TYR A 19 3.87 -6.89 -16.88
N THR A 20 4.57 -7.39 -15.88
CA THR A 20 5.80 -8.19 -16.10
C THR A 20 5.50 -9.49 -16.82
N ALA A 21 4.47 -10.24 -16.42
CA ALA A 21 4.08 -11.47 -17.07
C ALA A 21 3.70 -11.27 -18.55
N SER A 22 2.89 -10.25 -18.84
CA SER A 22 2.51 -9.91 -20.22
C SER A 22 3.70 -9.42 -21.04
N LYS A 23 4.60 -8.62 -20.44
CA LYS A 23 5.84 -8.14 -21.09
C LYS A 23 6.78 -9.31 -21.45
N LEU A 24 6.77 -10.38 -20.66
CA LEU A 24 7.50 -11.64 -20.93
C LEU A 24 6.79 -12.54 -21.95
N GLY A 25 5.57 -12.22 -22.37
CA GLY A 25 4.82 -12.95 -23.40
C GLY A 25 3.83 -13.98 -22.88
N LEU A 26 3.56 -14.04 -21.58
CA LEU A 26 2.50 -14.89 -21.05
C LEU A 26 1.11 -14.34 -21.40
N ASN A 27 0.18 -15.23 -21.76
CA ASN A 27 -1.24 -14.89 -21.90
C ASN A 27 -1.84 -14.65 -20.52
N THR A 28 -1.90 -13.38 -20.11
CA THR A 28 -2.20 -12.95 -18.76
C THR A 28 -3.57 -12.27 -18.67
N LEU A 29 -4.32 -12.58 -17.61
CA LEU A 29 -5.55 -11.89 -17.23
C LEU A 29 -5.41 -11.30 -15.83
N LEU A 30 -5.63 -9.98 -15.71
CA LEU A 30 -5.75 -9.28 -14.44
C LEU A 30 -7.25 -9.05 -14.12
N ILE A 31 -7.66 -9.43 -12.93
CA ILE A 31 -9.04 -9.29 -12.44
C ILE A 31 -9.03 -8.32 -11.25
N GLU A 32 -9.80 -7.24 -11.37
CA GLU A 32 -9.95 -6.22 -10.33
C GLU A 32 -11.43 -6.10 -9.92
N ALA A 33 -11.66 -6.14 -8.61
CA ALA A 33 -13.01 -6.07 -8.05
C ALA A 33 -13.66 -4.68 -8.17
N THR A 34 -12.83 -3.63 -8.29
CA THR A 34 -13.27 -2.24 -8.47
C THR A 34 -13.11 -1.78 -9.92
N ASP A 35 -13.38 -0.51 -10.19
CA ASP A 35 -13.22 0.11 -11.52
C ASP A 35 -11.87 0.82 -11.67
N VAL A 36 -10.93 0.67 -10.71
CA VAL A 36 -9.69 1.43 -10.65
C VAL A 36 -8.50 0.56 -10.26
N LEU A 37 -7.42 0.67 -11.03
CA LEU A 37 -6.13 0.06 -10.71
C LEU A 37 -5.35 0.85 -9.65
N GLY A 38 -4.38 0.20 -9.00
CA GLY A 38 -3.43 0.80 -8.04
C GLY A 38 -3.75 0.49 -6.58
N GLY A 39 -5.02 0.23 -6.25
CA GLY A 39 -5.44 -0.09 -4.88
C GLY A 39 -4.95 0.96 -3.87
N ALA A 40 -3.99 0.62 -2.99
CA ALA A 40 -3.54 1.52 -1.93
C ALA A 40 -2.94 2.84 -2.46
N ILE A 41 -2.20 2.82 -3.59
CA ILE A 41 -1.52 4.03 -4.09
C ILE A 41 -2.48 5.00 -4.79
N THR A 42 -3.59 4.50 -5.33
CA THR A 42 -4.63 5.30 -6.01
C THR A 42 -5.84 5.52 -5.11
N GLN A 43 -6.70 4.53 -4.96
CA GLN A 43 -7.92 4.59 -4.14
C GLN A 43 -7.64 4.84 -2.65
N GLY A 44 -6.53 4.29 -2.14
CA GLY A 44 -6.10 4.45 -0.75
C GLY A 44 -5.35 5.74 -0.45
N LEU A 45 -4.99 6.53 -1.48
CA LEU A 45 -4.19 7.77 -1.38
C LEU A 45 -2.85 7.56 -0.64
N VAL A 46 -2.28 6.34 -0.69
CA VAL A 46 -1.04 6.01 -0.01
C VAL A 46 0.14 6.44 -0.87
N VAL A 47 0.40 7.73 -0.89
CA VAL A 47 1.61 8.34 -1.45
C VAL A 47 2.31 9.11 -0.33
N PRO A 48 3.63 9.24 -0.33
CA PRO A 48 4.61 8.72 -1.28
C PRO A 48 4.88 7.21 -1.16
N VAL A 49 5.50 6.63 -2.20
CA VAL A 49 6.17 5.34 -2.13
C VAL A 49 7.46 5.53 -1.33
N MET A 50 7.59 4.80 -0.24
CA MET A 50 8.74 4.95 0.64
C MET A 50 10.01 4.46 -0.05
N LYS A 51 11.08 5.27 0.06
CA LYS A 51 12.41 4.91 -0.44
C LYS A 51 12.96 3.76 0.41
N LEU A 52 13.51 2.77 -0.25
CA LEU A 52 14.27 1.69 0.37
C LEU A 52 15.41 1.25 -0.56
N ASN A 53 16.42 0.62 0.02
CA ASN A 53 17.43 -0.06 -0.76
C ASN A 53 16.92 -1.45 -1.15
N ASN A 54 16.80 -1.70 -2.45
CA ASN A 54 16.37 -2.98 -3.03
C ASN A 54 17.49 -3.68 -3.81
N ASP A 55 18.70 -3.17 -3.75
CA ASP A 55 19.90 -3.68 -4.44
C ASP A 55 19.68 -3.98 -5.94
N GLY A 56 18.72 -3.30 -6.58
CA GLY A 56 18.36 -3.51 -7.98
C GLY A 56 17.64 -4.82 -8.27
N ILE A 57 17.18 -5.54 -7.24
CA ILE A 57 16.51 -6.83 -7.40
C ILE A 57 15.03 -6.64 -7.76
N ASN A 58 14.63 -7.12 -8.95
CA ASN A 58 13.28 -7.01 -9.47
C ASN A 58 12.73 -5.58 -9.40
N THR A 59 13.42 -4.67 -10.07
CA THR A 59 13.12 -3.23 -10.12
C THR A 59 12.75 -2.72 -11.50
N ASP A 60 12.67 -3.62 -12.50
CA ASP A 60 12.37 -3.25 -13.89
C ASP A 60 10.98 -2.62 -14.01
N PHE A 61 9.98 -3.20 -13.31
CA PHE A 61 8.64 -2.63 -13.28
C PHE A 61 8.64 -1.18 -12.74
N TYR A 62 9.36 -0.94 -11.63
CA TYR A 62 9.42 0.40 -11.05
C TYR A 62 10.13 1.40 -11.96
N SER A 63 11.16 0.98 -12.66
CA SER A 63 11.84 1.80 -13.66
C SER A 63 10.92 2.15 -14.82
N ASP A 64 10.16 1.19 -15.33
CA ASP A 64 9.15 1.42 -16.36
C ASP A 64 8.02 2.34 -15.85
N LEU A 65 7.56 2.16 -14.60
CA LEU A 65 6.56 3.03 -13.96
C LEU A 65 7.03 4.49 -13.93
N LEU A 66 8.29 4.74 -13.58
CA LEU A 66 8.87 6.09 -13.60
C LEU A 66 8.86 6.67 -15.02
N GLU A 67 9.21 5.88 -16.03
CA GLU A 67 9.22 6.30 -17.45
C GLU A 67 7.81 6.64 -17.94
N PHE A 68 6.83 5.76 -17.70
CA PHE A 68 5.43 6.03 -18.08
C PHE A 68 4.86 7.23 -17.33
N SER A 69 5.25 7.43 -16.08
CA SER A 69 4.79 8.57 -15.26
C SER A 69 5.23 9.91 -15.82
N LYS A 70 6.36 10.00 -16.52
CA LYS A 70 6.82 11.24 -17.18
C LYS A 70 5.83 11.73 -18.24
N LYS A 71 5.23 10.83 -19.01
CA LYS A 71 4.23 11.16 -20.04
C LYS A 71 3.04 11.94 -19.48
N TYR A 72 2.67 11.66 -18.24
CA TYR A 72 1.51 12.24 -17.57
C TYR A 72 1.88 13.30 -16.53
N ASN A 73 3.17 13.61 -16.33
CA ASN A 73 3.65 14.41 -15.20
C ASN A 73 3.12 13.89 -13.85
N ALA A 74 3.04 12.56 -13.72
CA ALA A 74 2.43 11.90 -12.58
C ALA A 74 3.41 11.67 -11.42
N GLN A 75 4.71 11.95 -11.60
CA GLN A 75 5.78 11.68 -10.65
C GLN A 75 6.72 12.86 -10.52
N ASN A 76 7.24 13.04 -9.32
CA ASN A 76 8.33 13.99 -9.06
C ASN A 76 9.45 13.36 -8.24
N THR A 77 10.67 13.85 -8.41
CA THR A 77 11.83 13.45 -7.63
C THR A 77 12.29 14.65 -6.82
N PHE A 78 12.33 14.51 -5.50
CA PHE A 78 12.77 15.60 -4.63
C PHE A 78 14.28 15.60 -4.37
N SER A 79 14.77 16.65 -3.73
CA SER A 79 16.18 16.90 -3.50
C SER A 79 16.90 15.81 -2.69
N ASP A 80 16.16 15.00 -1.91
CA ASP A 80 16.67 13.82 -1.21
C ASP A 80 16.85 12.60 -2.11
N GLY A 81 16.54 12.73 -3.41
CA GLY A 81 16.61 11.68 -4.41
C GLY A 81 15.45 10.66 -4.31
N ASN A 82 14.43 10.91 -3.49
CA ASN A 82 13.25 10.05 -3.44
C ASN A 82 12.38 10.25 -4.70
N THR A 83 12.24 9.19 -5.50
CA THR A 83 11.42 9.13 -6.70
C THR A 83 9.97 8.74 -6.42
N GLY A 84 9.62 8.46 -5.18
CA GLY A 84 8.33 7.90 -4.78
C GLY A 84 7.16 8.90 -4.70
N TRP A 85 7.33 10.14 -5.16
CA TRP A 85 6.31 11.18 -5.07
C TRP A 85 5.41 11.16 -6.31
N PHE A 86 4.23 10.57 -6.18
CA PHE A 86 3.28 10.39 -7.26
C PHE A 86 1.99 11.19 -7.06
N ASN A 87 1.32 11.45 -8.18
CA ASN A 87 -0.06 11.91 -8.20
C ASN A 87 -0.99 10.70 -8.29
N PRO A 88 -1.81 10.41 -7.27
CA PRO A 88 -2.66 9.22 -7.24
C PRO A 88 -3.71 9.19 -8.35
N GLU A 89 -4.21 10.36 -8.81
CA GLU A 89 -5.18 10.42 -9.89
C GLU A 89 -4.56 10.12 -11.26
N LEU A 90 -3.38 10.68 -11.51
CA LEU A 90 -2.67 10.45 -12.77
C LEU A 90 -2.09 9.03 -12.86
N LEU A 91 -1.78 8.41 -11.72
CA LEU A 91 -1.35 7.00 -11.70
C LEU A 91 -2.41 6.04 -12.25
N LYS A 92 -3.70 6.35 -12.15
CA LYS A 92 -4.77 5.55 -12.76
C LYS A 92 -4.56 5.44 -14.27
N LEU A 93 -4.27 6.57 -14.93
CA LEU A 93 -3.98 6.62 -16.37
C LEU A 93 -2.66 5.93 -16.72
N VAL A 94 -1.65 6.09 -15.88
CA VAL A 94 -0.34 5.45 -16.05
C VAL A 94 -0.47 3.93 -16.05
N PHE A 95 -1.18 3.36 -15.07
CA PHE A 95 -1.37 1.91 -14.96
C PHE A 95 -2.18 1.33 -16.12
N ASP A 96 -3.24 2.03 -16.56
CA ASP A 96 -4.02 1.63 -17.73
C ASP A 96 -3.15 1.60 -19.00
N ASP A 97 -2.33 2.62 -19.21
CA ASP A 97 -1.43 2.74 -20.37
C ASP A 97 -0.32 1.66 -20.34
N MET A 98 0.28 1.41 -19.16
CA MET A 98 1.27 0.36 -18.98
C MET A 98 0.72 -1.01 -19.38
N LEU A 99 -0.44 -1.41 -18.84
CA LEU A 99 -1.03 -2.71 -19.12
C LEU A 99 -1.49 -2.84 -20.57
N LYS A 100 -2.01 -1.77 -21.15
CA LYS A 100 -2.37 -1.72 -22.57
C LYS A 100 -1.15 -1.91 -23.48
N THR A 101 -0.02 -1.30 -23.14
CA THR A 101 1.21 -1.37 -23.96
C THR A 101 1.76 -2.80 -24.06
N VAL A 102 1.55 -3.63 -23.04
CA VAL A 102 1.96 -5.05 -23.03
C VAL A 102 0.82 -6.01 -23.39
N ASN A 103 -0.31 -5.51 -23.91
CA ASN A 103 -1.50 -6.28 -24.27
C ASN A 103 -2.03 -7.19 -23.15
N CYS A 104 -1.94 -6.77 -21.89
CA CYS A 104 -2.52 -7.47 -20.76
C CYS A 104 -4.07 -7.36 -20.80
N ASN A 105 -4.77 -8.49 -20.68
CA ASN A 105 -6.21 -8.47 -20.51
C ASN A 105 -6.57 -8.01 -19.08
N VAL A 106 -7.52 -7.09 -18.95
CA VAL A 106 -8.01 -6.60 -17.65
C VAL A 106 -9.52 -6.70 -17.57
N LEU A 107 -10.02 -7.22 -16.47
CA LEU A 107 -11.46 -7.23 -16.13
C LEU A 107 -11.68 -6.43 -14.85
N PHE A 108 -12.32 -5.29 -14.97
CA PHE A 108 -12.78 -4.47 -13.86
C PHE A 108 -14.14 -4.95 -13.32
N SER A 109 -14.52 -4.51 -12.13
CA SER A 109 -15.79 -4.84 -11.47
C SER A 109 -16.09 -6.34 -11.49
N THR A 110 -15.06 -7.17 -11.38
CA THR A 110 -15.15 -8.62 -11.55
C THR A 110 -14.54 -9.34 -10.35
N THR A 111 -15.25 -10.33 -9.84
CA THR A 111 -14.83 -11.13 -8.68
C THR A 111 -14.93 -12.62 -8.98
N PRO A 112 -14.14 -13.48 -8.33
CA PRO A 112 -14.32 -14.92 -8.42
C PRO A 112 -15.58 -15.34 -7.65
N SER A 113 -16.36 -16.25 -8.22
CA SER A 113 -17.48 -16.89 -7.53
C SER A 113 -17.18 -18.33 -7.13
N ASN A 114 -16.30 -18.99 -7.89
CA ASN A 114 -15.81 -20.33 -7.59
C ASN A 114 -14.42 -20.53 -8.23
N ILE A 115 -13.55 -21.30 -7.56
CA ILE A 115 -12.26 -21.72 -8.10
C ILE A 115 -12.02 -23.16 -7.68
N THR A 116 -11.62 -23.99 -8.60
CA THR A 116 -11.25 -25.38 -8.35
C THR A 116 -9.90 -25.68 -8.98
N PHE A 117 -9.08 -26.47 -8.30
CA PHE A 117 -7.86 -27.03 -8.84
C PHE A 117 -8.13 -28.45 -9.32
N ASN A 118 -7.81 -28.73 -10.58
CA ASN A 118 -7.94 -30.04 -11.17
C ASN A 118 -6.56 -30.74 -11.15
N GLU A 119 -6.37 -31.66 -10.22
CA GLU A 119 -5.11 -32.40 -10.07
C GLU A 119 -4.75 -33.25 -11.33
N HIS A 120 -5.77 -33.71 -12.07
CA HIS A 120 -5.54 -34.54 -13.26
C HIS A 120 -5.00 -33.71 -14.44
N ASN A 121 -5.56 -32.53 -14.65
CA ASN A 121 -5.17 -31.62 -15.73
C ASN A 121 -4.11 -30.59 -15.27
N ASP A 122 -3.78 -30.61 -14.00
CA ASP A 122 -2.80 -29.72 -13.36
C ASP A 122 -3.06 -28.22 -13.66
N ASN A 123 -4.33 -27.82 -13.62
CA ASN A 123 -4.79 -26.47 -13.90
C ASN A 123 -5.93 -26.02 -12.98
N PHE A 124 -6.24 -24.72 -12.99
CA PHE A 124 -7.39 -24.14 -12.30
C PHE A 124 -8.53 -23.89 -13.27
N THR A 125 -9.74 -24.11 -12.77
CA THR A 125 -11.00 -23.71 -13.38
C THR A 125 -11.62 -22.63 -12.52
N ILE A 126 -12.04 -21.53 -13.13
CA ILE A 126 -12.46 -20.32 -12.43
C ILE A 126 -13.79 -19.86 -13.00
N ASP A 127 -14.78 -19.68 -12.13
CA ASP A 127 -16.02 -18.99 -12.42
C ASP A 127 -15.93 -17.55 -11.89
N LEU A 128 -16.11 -16.58 -12.78
CA LEU A 128 -16.08 -15.16 -12.49
C LEU A 128 -17.49 -14.57 -12.56
N LYS A 129 -17.72 -13.57 -11.74
CA LYS A 129 -18.94 -12.78 -11.73
C LYS A 129 -18.64 -11.31 -12.02
N HIS A 130 -19.22 -10.80 -13.11
CA HIS A 130 -19.27 -9.38 -13.45
C HIS A 130 -20.70 -8.91 -13.43
N LYS A 131 -21.13 -8.22 -12.38
CA LYS A 131 -22.53 -7.82 -12.16
C LYS A 131 -23.46 -9.05 -12.23
N ILE A 132 -24.27 -9.16 -13.30
CA ILE A 132 -25.19 -10.29 -13.52
C ILE A 132 -24.61 -11.36 -14.45
N LEU A 133 -23.47 -11.11 -15.09
CA LEU A 133 -22.84 -12.03 -16.04
C LEU A 133 -21.88 -12.96 -15.33
N SER A 134 -21.83 -14.21 -15.78
CA SER A 134 -20.84 -15.18 -15.36
C SER A 134 -19.91 -15.53 -16.52
N LEU A 135 -18.63 -15.66 -16.24
CA LEU A 135 -17.61 -16.07 -17.19
C LEU A 135 -16.91 -17.31 -16.64
N HIS A 136 -16.54 -18.21 -17.53
CA HIS A 136 -15.80 -19.42 -17.20
C HIS A 136 -14.44 -19.40 -17.89
N ILE A 137 -13.36 -19.55 -17.12
CA ILE A 137 -11.98 -19.53 -17.62
C ILE A 137 -11.15 -20.66 -17.01
N GLU A 138 -10.06 -21.00 -17.67
CA GLU A 138 -9.05 -21.95 -17.19
C GLU A 138 -7.69 -21.26 -17.17
N THR A 139 -6.83 -21.63 -16.22
CA THR A 139 -5.45 -21.12 -16.14
C THR A 139 -4.50 -22.14 -15.54
N GLN A 140 -3.23 -22.04 -15.89
CA GLN A 140 -2.18 -22.87 -15.30
C GLN A 140 -1.73 -22.37 -13.93
N TYR A 141 -1.63 -21.05 -13.75
CA TYR A 141 -1.16 -20.39 -12.53
C TYR A 141 -2.13 -19.32 -12.05
N ILE A 142 -2.19 -19.16 -10.73
CA ILE A 142 -2.92 -18.07 -10.09
C ILE A 142 -2.00 -17.27 -9.18
N VAL A 143 -2.13 -15.95 -9.24
CA VAL A 143 -1.55 -15.01 -8.27
C VAL A 143 -2.69 -14.34 -7.51
N ASP A 144 -2.73 -14.52 -6.19
CA ASP A 144 -3.59 -13.78 -5.28
C ASP A 144 -2.87 -12.49 -4.81
N ALA A 145 -3.30 -11.36 -5.34
CA ALA A 145 -2.86 -10.02 -4.97
C ALA A 145 -4.02 -9.20 -4.33
N THR A 146 -5.07 -9.87 -3.86
CA THR A 146 -6.30 -9.23 -3.34
C THR A 146 -6.08 -8.47 -2.02
N ALA A 147 -4.93 -8.62 -1.40
CA ALA A 147 -4.60 -8.09 -0.08
C ALA A 147 -5.42 -8.68 1.10
N PHE A 148 -6.42 -9.49 0.82
CA PHE A 148 -7.29 -10.15 1.79
C PHE A 148 -7.24 -11.69 1.70
N GLY A 149 -6.42 -12.25 0.79
CA GLY A 149 -6.23 -13.69 0.61
C GLY A 149 -7.50 -14.40 0.14
N GLU A 150 -8.29 -13.74 -0.71
CA GLU A 150 -9.59 -14.24 -1.14
C GLU A 150 -9.46 -15.57 -1.87
N ILE A 151 -8.45 -15.71 -2.73
CA ILE A 151 -8.26 -16.93 -3.52
C ILE A 151 -7.83 -18.10 -2.63
N PHE A 152 -6.93 -17.84 -1.67
CA PHE A 152 -6.56 -18.84 -0.68
C PHE A 152 -7.74 -19.31 0.17
N LYS A 153 -8.68 -18.41 0.52
CA LYS A 153 -9.91 -18.74 1.25
C LYS A 153 -10.87 -19.58 0.41
N ILE A 154 -11.09 -19.20 -0.86
CA ILE A 154 -11.97 -19.96 -1.77
C ILE A 154 -11.43 -21.39 -1.96
N LEU A 155 -10.12 -21.54 -2.08
CA LEU A 155 -9.45 -22.84 -2.23
C LEU A 155 -9.23 -23.58 -0.89
N ASN A 156 -9.69 -23.02 0.24
CA ASN A 156 -9.53 -23.58 1.59
C ASN A 156 -8.08 -23.85 2.02
N TYR A 157 -7.14 -23.00 1.57
CA TYR A 157 -5.77 -23.04 2.08
C TYR A 157 -5.63 -22.30 3.41
N ASN A 158 -4.68 -22.76 4.22
CA ASN A 158 -4.43 -22.21 5.55
C ASN A 158 -3.64 -20.89 5.51
N PHE A 159 -3.89 -20.07 6.51
CA PHE A 159 -3.13 -18.85 6.80
C PHE A 159 -2.22 -19.06 8.02
N GLN A 160 -1.27 -18.15 8.18
CA GLN A 160 -0.49 -18.04 9.42
C GLN A 160 -1.43 -17.76 10.61
N GLU A 161 -1.02 -18.17 11.80
CA GLU A 161 -1.77 -17.85 13.00
C GLU A 161 -1.86 -16.34 13.20
N LYS A 162 -3.01 -15.89 13.68
CA LYS A 162 -3.21 -14.48 14.01
C LYS A 162 -2.38 -14.13 15.25
N ASN A 163 -1.65 -13.03 15.18
CA ASN A 163 -1.01 -12.45 16.35
C ASN A 163 -2.07 -11.76 17.25
N ASN A 164 -1.80 -11.70 18.55
CA ASN A 164 -2.61 -10.90 19.48
C ASN A 164 -2.42 -9.40 19.24
N LEU A 165 -1.30 -9.00 18.65
CA LEU A 165 -1.06 -7.62 18.21
C LEU A 165 -1.81 -7.34 16.91
N LYS A 166 -2.48 -6.18 16.88
CA LYS A 166 -3.20 -5.69 15.69
C LYS A 166 -2.59 -4.37 15.25
N GLN A 167 -2.48 -4.19 13.94
CA GLN A 167 -2.15 -2.89 13.39
C GLN A 167 -3.42 -2.06 13.17
N ALA A 168 -3.36 -0.78 13.56
CA ALA A 168 -4.44 0.16 13.33
C ALA A 168 -4.69 0.38 11.84
N CYS A 169 -5.94 0.60 11.48
CA CYS A 169 -6.34 1.04 10.15
C CYS A 169 -6.12 2.55 9.97
N SER A 170 -6.24 3.02 8.74
CA SER A 170 -6.20 4.45 8.43
C SER A 170 -7.16 4.78 7.30
N LEU A 171 -7.58 6.05 7.23
CA LEU A 171 -8.34 6.57 6.11
C LEU A 171 -7.72 7.92 5.72
N ARG A 172 -7.13 8.02 4.54
CA ARG A 172 -6.43 9.22 4.10
C ARG A 172 -7.37 10.19 3.41
N PHE A 173 -6.96 11.47 3.34
CA PHE A 173 -7.71 12.50 2.62
C PHE A 173 -6.81 13.62 2.14
N ASN A 174 -7.28 14.37 1.15
CA ASN A 174 -6.59 15.53 0.62
C ASN A 174 -7.38 16.80 0.94
N ILE A 175 -6.64 17.87 1.24
CA ILE A 175 -7.15 19.22 1.42
C ILE A 175 -6.55 20.10 0.34
N SER A 176 -7.39 20.78 -0.42
CA SER A 176 -6.99 21.72 -1.49
C SER A 176 -7.28 23.17 -1.13
N ASN A 177 -6.73 24.08 -1.93
CA ASN A 177 -6.79 25.53 -1.72
C ASN A 177 -6.12 25.96 -0.40
N VAL A 178 -5.06 25.28 -0.02
CA VAL A 178 -4.18 25.64 1.10
C VAL A 178 -3.22 26.72 0.64
N ASN A 179 -3.08 27.82 1.38
CA ASN A 179 -2.03 28.78 1.11
C ASN A 179 -0.69 28.26 1.66
N LEU A 180 0.02 27.48 0.81
CA LEU A 180 1.28 26.84 1.19
C LEU A 180 2.37 27.84 1.61
N LYS A 181 2.35 29.07 1.06
CA LYS A 181 3.31 30.12 1.44
C LYS A 181 3.08 30.60 2.88
N ILE A 182 1.82 30.82 3.27
CA ILE A 182 1.48 31.19 4.64
C ILE A 182 1.73 29.99 5.58
N PHE A 183 1.35 28.78 5.17
CA PHE A 183 1.51 27.60 6.01
C PHE A 183 3.01 27.26 6.23
N SER A 184 3.86 27.36 5.20
CA SER A 184 5.29 27.10 5.34
C SER A 184 5.96 28.12 6.27
N ALA A 185 5.58 29.42 6.18
CA ALA A 185 6.06 30.44 7.09
C ALA A 185 5.63 30.18 8.55
N PHE A 186 4.37 29.74 8.73
CA PHE A 186 3.86 29.36 10.04
C PHE A 186 4.59 28.15 10.63
N LEU A 187 4.87 27.12 9.81
CA LEU A 187 5.67 25.98 10.27
C LEU A 187 7.07 26.40 10.71
N MET A 188 7.73 27.31 9.98
CA MET A 188 9.04 27.83 10.36
C MET A 188 9.03 28.65 11.65
N GLU A 189 7.90 29.28 12.00
CA GLU A 189 7.76 30.00 13.30
C GLU A 189 7.71 29.04 14.48
N ILE A 190 7.03 27.89 14.33
CA ILE A 190 6.77 26.93 15.42
C ILE A 190 7.74 25.75 15.45
N ASP A 191 8.40 25.47 14.33
CA ASP A 191 9.37 24.37 14.18
C ASP A 191 10.69 24.88 13.62
N ASN A 192 11.64 25.13 14.51
CA ASN A 192 12.99 25.53 14.14
C ASN A 192 13.84 24.37 13.59
N ASN A 193 13.35 23.14 13.70
CA ASN A 193 14.05 21.96 13.25
C ASN A 193 13.48 21.44 11.92
N ARG A 194 14.14 21.81 10.82
CA ARG A 194 13.75 21.40 9.46
C ARG A 194 13.84 19.90 9.21
N GLU A 195 14.45 19.12 10.09
CA GLU A 195 14.43 17.67 10.01
C GLU A 195 13.05 17.07 10.35
N ILE A 196 12.25 17.82 11.15
CA ILE A 196 10.90 17.39 11.53
C ILE A 196 9.89 17.86 10.50
N SER A 197 10.02 19.09 10.01
CA SER A 197 9.12 19.68 9.00
C SER A 197 9.93 20.18 7.80
N PRO A 198 10.48 19.29 6.96
CA PRO A 198 11.27 19.71 5.82
C PRO A 198 10.41 20.48 4.82
N ILE A 199 10.93 21.62 4.39
CA ILE A 199 10.30 22.52 3.42
C ILE A 199 11.29 22.81 2.30
N TYR A 200 10.88 22.56 1.06
CA TYR A 200 11.69 22.78 -0.14
C TYR A 200 10.95 23.67 -1.13
N GLU A 201 11.67 24.62 -1.73
CA GLU A 201 11.16 25.31 -2.92
C GLU A 201 11.55 24.51 -4.16
N THR A 202 10.58 24.22 -5.00
CA THR A 202 10.74 23.50 -6.25
C THR A 202 10.21 24.34 -7.41
N LYS A 203 10.46 23.90 -8.65
CA LYS A 203 9.89 24.54 -9.85
C LYS A 203 8.35 24.48 -9.88
N GLU A 204 7.77 23.52 -9.19
CA GLU A 204 6.31 23.32 -9.08
C GLU A 204 5.69 24.06 -7.89
N GLY A 205 6.50 24.77 -7.09
CA GLY A 205 6.09 25.48 -5.90
C GLY A 205 6.69 24.91 -4.63
N ILE A 206 6.07 25.18 -3.48
CA ILE A 206 6.54 24.71 -2.19
C ILE A 206 6.19 23.23 -2.01
N HIS A 207 7.21 22.44 -1.75
CA HIS A 207 7.05 21.08 -1.23
C HIS A 207 7.34 21.07 0.26
N LEU A 208 6.43 20.48 1.05
CA LEU A 208 6.62 20.30 2.47
C LEU A 208 6.09 18.94 2.94
N SER A 209 6.65 18.47 4.03
CA SER A 209 6.19 17.31 4.78
C SER A 209 6.32 17.59 6.26
N THR A 210 5.43 17.07 7.08
CA THR A 210 5.56 17.12 8.53
C THR A 210 6.00 15.76 9.06
N ALA A 211 6.77 15.77 10.15
CA ALA A 211 7.18 14.55 10.80
C ALA A 211 6.08 13.95 11.67
N TYR A 212 6.37 12.79 12.21
CA TYR A 212 5.47 11.94 12.96
C TYR A 212 5.14 12.48 14.35
N THR A 213 3.96 12.12 14.83
CA THR A 213 3.47 12.46 16.17
C THR A 213 3.97 11.55 17.29
N TRP A 214 4.68 10.48 16.97
CA TRP A 214 5.02 9.41 17.93
C TRP A 214 6.51 9.30 18.30
N ASP A 215 7.38 10.13 17.69
CA ASP A 215 8.76 10.24 18.11
C ASP A 215 8.84 11.09 19.38
N ASN A 216 9.02 10.44 20.52
CA ASN A 216 9.11 11.14 21.82
C ASN A 216 10.42 11.91 21.99
N ASP A 217 11.44 11.58 21.21
CA ASP A 217 12.77 12.24 21.26
C ASP A 217 12.80 13.50 20.39
N LYS A 218 11.85 13.62 19.46
CA LYS A 218 11.67 14.78 18.57
C LYS A 218 10.30 15.41 18.81
N PRO A 219 10.20 16.46 19.63
CA PRO A 219 8.93 17.08 19.93
C PRO A 219 8.27 17.58 18.64
N TRP A 220 7.06 17.10 18.39
CA TRP A 220 6.29 17.47 17.22
C TRP A 220 5.75 18.90 17.36
N ALA A 221 6.10 19.78 16.45
CA ALA A 221 5.76 21.20 16.52
C ALA A 221 4.25 21.50 16.55
N LEU A 222 3.43 20.62 15.98
CA LEU A 222 1.97 20.77 16.00
C LEU A 222 1.33 20.22 17.27
N ALA A 223 2.03 19.48 18.13
CA ALA A 223 1.47 18.85 19.33
C ALA A 223 0.73 19.84 20.26
N PRO A 224 1.25 21.05 20.56
CA PRO A 224 0.54 22.01 21.40
C PRO A 224 -0.79 22.44 20.82
N LEU A 225 -0.91 22.55 19.49
CA LEU A 225 -2.16 22.90 18.81
C LEU A 225 -3.20 21.77 18.91
N PHE A 226 -2.77 20.51 18.82
CA PHE A 226 -3.65 19.36 19.04
C PHE A 226 -4.13 19.28 20.48
N GLU A 227 -3.25 19.55 21.47
CA GLU A 227 -3.64 19.60 22.88
C GLU A 227 -4.66 20.72 23.13
N GLN A 228 -4.45 21.90 22.58
CA GLN A 228 -5.41 23.01 22.67
C GLN A 228 -6.76 22.65 22.05
N ALA A 229 -6.77 21.97 20.89
CA ALA A 229 -7.99 21.55 20.22
C ALA A 229 -8.75 20.47 21.03
N LEU A 230 -8.04 19.58 21.70
CA LEU A 230 -8.65 18.61 22.63
C LEU A 230 -9.27 19.31 23.84
N GLN A 231 -8.58 20.27 24.45
CA GLN A 231 -9.09 21.05 25.59
C GLN A 231 -10.33 21.86 25.20
N ASN A 232 -10.38 22.38 23.97
CA ASN A 232 -11.52 23.12 23.43
C ASN A 232 -12.66 22.21 22.93
N ASN A 233 -12.55 20.90 23.02
CA ASN A 233 -13.49 19.91 22.47
C ASN A 233 -13.68 19.98 20.93
N ASP A 234 -12.76 20.60 20.20
CA ASP A 234 -12.74 20.61 18.74
C ASP A 234 -12.28 19.25 18.18
N LEU A 235 -11.44 18.53 18.94
CA LEU A 235 -11.03 17.15 18.68
C LEU A 235 -11.48 16.21 19.80
N LYS A 236 -11.58 14.93 19.50
CA LYS A 236 -11.87 13.86 20.46
C LYS A 236 -10.61 13.04 20.76
N ALA A 237 -10.65 12.26 21.83
CA ALA A 237 -9.59 11.31 22.14
C ALA A 237 -9.21 10.46 20.90
N ASN A 238 -7.93 10.21 20.72
CA ASN A 238 -7.34 9.50 19.59
C ASN A 238 -7.37 10.21 18.22
N ASP A 239 -7.97 11.39 18.08
CA ASP A 239 -7.84 12.16 16.82
C ASP A 239 -6.39 12.66 16.62
N ASN A 240 -5.63 12.81 17.71
CA ASN A 240 -4.20 13.15 17.72
C ASN A 240 -3.26 11.93 17.76
N ALA A 241 -3.78 10.71 17.61
CA ALA A 241 -2.96 9.50 17.71
C ALA A 241 -1.88 9.41 16.62
N TYR A 242 -2.15 9.97 15.46
CA TYR A 242 -1.22 10.07 14.35
C TYR A 242 -1.66 11.16 13.37
N PHE A 243 -0.72 12.00 12.96
CA PHE A 243 -0.98 13.02 11.94
C PHE A 243 0.30 13.34 11.19
N GLN A 244 0.26 13.24 9.88
CA GLN A 244 1.31 13.65 8.97
C GLN A 244 0.68 14.29 7.75
N LEU A 245 1.24 15.37 7.26
CA LEU A 245 0.80 15.97 6.01
C LEU A 245 1.99 16.21 5.08
N PHE A 246 1.71 16.20 3.80
CA PHE A 246 2.68 16.46 2.74
C PHE A 246 1.97 16.97 1.48
N THR A 247 2.68 17.75 0.69
CA THR A 247 2.17 18.24 -0.60
C THR A 247 2.05 17.11 -1.61
N VAL A 248 1.09 17.23 -2.53
CA VAL A 248 0.83 16.22 -3.57
C VAL A 248 1.40 16.70 -4.91
N THR A 249 2.19 15.85 -5.55
CA THR A 249 2.77 16.10 -6.88
C THR A 249 1.68 16.43 -7.90
N GLY A 250 1.89 17.49 -8.69
CA GLY A 250 0.96 17.90 -9.75
C GLY A 250 -0.40 18.41 -9.25
N MET A 251 -0.58 18.63 -7.95
CA MET A 251 -1.78 19.22 -7.35
C MET A 251 -1.41 20.50 -6.59
N PRO A 252 -1.37 21.66 -7.25
CA PRO A 252 -0.99 22.91 -6.60
C PRO A 252 -1.86 23.21 -5.38
N ASN A 253 -1.25 23.72 -4.32
CA ASN A 253 -1.95 24.11 -3.08
C ASN A 253 -2.77 22.97 -2.46
N THR A 254 -2.35 21.72 -2.66
CA THR A 254 -3.00 20.54 -2.11
C THR A 254 -2.03 19.80 -1.18
N VAL A 255 -2.54 19.41 -0.02
CA VAL A 255 -1.85 18.56 0.93
C VAL A 255 -2.61 17.26 1.14
N ALA A 256 -1.89 16.16 1.19
CA ALA A 256 -2.40 14.86 1.61
C ALA A 256 -2.19 14.69 3.11
N ILE A 257 -3.19 14.14 3.77
CA ILE A 257 -3.17 13.87 5.21
C ILE A 257 -3.12 12.37 5.45
N ASN A 258 -2.07 11.92 6.13
CA ASN A 258 -1.96 10.56 6.63
C ASN A 258 -2.54 10.49 8.05
N ALA A 259 -3.85 10.57 8.14
CA ALA A 259 -4.70 10.50 9.34
C ALA A 259 -6.17 10.33 8.87
N PRO A 260 -7.09 9.88 9.73
CA PRO A 260 -6.90 9.44 11.10
C PRO A 260 -6.33 8.03 11.21
N ARG A 261 -5.71 7.73 12.35
CA ARG A 261 -5.47 6.34 12.78
C ARG A 261 -6.79 5.80 13.35
N ILE A 262 -7.32 4.74 12.78
CA ILE A 262 -8.54 4.07 13.22
C ILE A 262 -8.14 2.87 14.07
N ILE A 263 -8.38 3.01 15.37
CA ILE A 263 -8.08 1.98 16.37
C ILE A 263 -9.32 1.10 16.51
N LEU A 264 -9.14 -0.21 16.38
CA LEU A 264 -10.17 -1.21 16.60
C LEU A 264 -10.08 -1.71 18.05
N ASP A 265 -11.21 -1.96 18.68
CA ASP A 265 -11.24 -2.60 19.98
C ASP A 265 -10.68 -4.03 19.90
N ASP A 266 -10.18 -4.56 21.04
CA ASP A 266 -9.51 -5.86 21.08
C ASP A 266 -10.39 -7.01 20.57
N PHE A 267 -11.70 -6.89 20.72
CA PHE A 267 -12.69 -7.88 20.26
C PHE A 267 -13.17 -7.66 18.81
N GLU A 268 -12.82 -6.53 18.19
CA GLU A 268 -13.20 -6.25 16.81
C GLU A 268 -12.25 -6.94 15.83
N ASP A 269 -12.84 -7.66 14.87
CA ASP A 269 -12.12 -8.27 13.75
C ASP A 269 -12.44 -7.51 12.46
N ILE A 270 -11.43 -6.90 11.84
CA ILE A 270 -11.59 -6.19 10.57
C ILE A 270 -12.06 -7.10 9.43
N GLN A 271 -11.99 -8.41 9.59
CA GLN A 271 -12.56 -9.38 8.66
C GLN A 271 -14.09 -9.42 8.71
N ASN A 272 -14.68 -8.93 9.80
CA ASN A 272 -16.13 -8.79 9.89
C ASN A 272 -16.59 -7.58 9.06
N PRO A 273 -17.54 -7.75 8.11
CA PRO A 273 -17.98 -6.67 7.25
C PRO A 273 -18.65 -5.50 7.99
N PHE A 274 -19.26 -5.74 9.14
CA PHE A 274 -19.81 -4.68 9.97
C PHE A 274 -18.72 -3.86 10.65
N THR A 275 -17.68 -4.51 11.18
CA THR A 275 -16.50 -3.82 11.74
C THR A 275 -15.81 -2.98 10.67
N TYR A 276 -15.60 -3.53 9.48
CA TYR A 276 -15.02 -2.82 8.34
C TYR A 276 -15.84 -1.57 7.97
N SER A 277 -17.16 -1.72 7.85
CA SER A 277 -18.09 -0.64 7.49
C SER A 277 -18.11 0.45 8.57
N ASN A 278 -18.16 0.07 9.84
CA ASN A 278 -18.11 1.01 10.97
C ASN A 278 -16.80 1.77 11.00
N ALA A 279 -15.66 1.11 10.74
CA ALA A 279 -14.35 1.75 10.67
C ALA A 279 -14.29 2.83 9.57
N LEU A 280 -14.88 2.58 8.41
CA LEU A 280 -15.02 3.57 7.34
C LEU A 280 -15.86 4.79 7.76
N ILE A 281 -17.01 4.56 8.38
CA ILE A 281 -17.92 5.62 8.81
C ILE A 281 -17.24 6.48 9.89
N GLN A 282 -16.68 5.87 10.92
CA GLN A 282 -15.94 6.57 11.97
C GLN A 282 -14.71 7.31 11.42
N GLY A 283 -14.01 6.71 10.45
CA GLY A 283 -12.89 7.34 9.77
C GLY A 283 -13.29 8.66 9.11
N ARG A 284 -14.43 8.70 8.41
CA ARG A 284 -14.96 9.92 7.75
C ARG A 284 -15.39 11.00 8.75
N GLU A 285 -15.98 10.59 9.87
CA GLU A 285 -16.29 11.54 10.97
C GLU A 285 -15.02 12.17 11.56
N ARG A 286 -13.97 11.38 11.78
CA ARG A 286 -12.67 11.88 12.25
C ARG A 286 -11.98 12.78 11.23
N ILE A 287 -12.05 12.45 9.94
CA ILE A 287 -11.56 13.32 8.86
C ILE A 287 -12.20 14.71 8.94
N TYR A 288 -13.51 14.77 9.13
CA TYR A 288 -14.20 16.05 9.22
C TYR A 288 -13.76 16.88 10.44
N ARG A 289 -13.51 16.24 11.60
CA ARG A 289 -12.96 16.95 12.78
C ARG A 289 -11.53 17.42 12.52
N LEU A 290 -10.66 16.58 11.94
CA LEU A 290 -9.28 16.95 11.59
C LEU A 290 -9.23 18.07 10.54
N PHE A 291 -10.13 18.06 9.57
CA PHE A 291 -10.25 19.15 8.61
C PHE A 291 -10.63 20.48 9.29
N ASN A 292 -11.61 20.48 10.18
CA ASN A 292 -11.98 21.67 10.95
C ASN A 292 -10.84 22.12 11.87
N PHE A 293 -10.10 21.20 12.46
CA PHE A 293 -8.85 21.49 13.19
C PHE A 293 -7.86 22.23 12.29
N CYS A 294 -7.59 21.74 11.09
CA CYS A 294 -6.68 22.40 10.16
C CYS A 294 -7.12 23.83 9.85
N LYS A 295 -8.41 24.04 9.56
CA LYS A 295 -8.94 25.37 9.29
C LYS A 295 -8.85 26.35 10.45
N LYS A 296 -9.01 25.88 11.68
CA LYS A 296 -9.07 26.71 12.88
C LYS A 296 -7.69 27.00 13.48
N TYR A 297 -6.76 26.03 13.40
CA TYR A 297 -5.51 26.06 14.13
C TYR A 297 -4.27 26.22 13.24
N LEU A 298 -4.36 25.92 11.93
CA LEU A 298 -3.23 26.00 11.02
C LEU A 298 -3.38 27.22 10.09
N LYS A 299 -2.44 28.17 10.16
CA LYS A 299 -2.43 29.34 9.26
C LYS A 299 -2.29 28.88 7.80
N GLY A 300 -3.09 29.44 6.91
CA GLY A 300 -3.11 29.11 5.48
C GLY A 300 -4.17 28.10 5.09
N PHE A 301 -4.94 27.54 6.04
CA PHE A 301 -6.04 26.60 5.78
C PHE A 301 -7.42 27.23 5.79
N GLU A 302 -7.55 28.53 6.04
CA GLU A 302 -8.82 29.23 6.28
C GLU A 302 -9.82 29.05 5.13
N ASN A 303 -9.33 29.07 3.88
CA ASN A 303 -10.14 28.95 2.66
C ASN A 303 -10.07 27.55 2.02
N SER A 304 -9.47 26.59 2.71
CA SER A 304 -9.29 25.24 2.20
C SER A 304 -10.59 24.42 2.22
N PHE A 305 -10.59 23.33 1.44
CA PHE A 305 -11.69 22.38 1.39
C PHE A 305 -11.16 20.95 1.22
N ILE A 306 -11.95 19.95 1.67
CA ILE A 306 -11.64 18.54 1.40
C ILE A 306 -11.85 18.29 -0.09
N SER A 307 -10.79 17.93 -0.81
CA SER A 307 -10.87 17.63 -2.23
C SER A 307 -11.01 16.14 -2.53
N HIS A 308 -10.51 15.28 -1.65
CA HIS A 308 -10.63 13.83 -1.80
C HIS A 308 -10.58 13.13 -0.44
N ILE A 309 -11.38 12.10 -0.28
CA ILE A 309 -11.29 11.13 0.82
C ILE A 309 -11.02 9.78 0.19
N SER A 310 -10.09 9.00 0.75
CA SER A 310 -9.77 7.66 0.29
C SER A 310 -11.04 6.80 0.13
N ASP A 311 -11.18 6.13 -1.01
CA ASP A 311 -12.32 5.26 -1.31
C ASP A 311 -12.29 3.98 -0.48
N THR A 312 -11.09 3.56 -0.02
CA THR A 312 -10.86 2.30 0.69
C THR A 312 -10.22 2.52 2.04
N LEU A 313 -10.58 1.68 3.00
CA LEU A 313 -9.92 1.63 4.30
C LEU A 313 -8.48 1.12 4.14
N GLY A 314 -7.53 1.83 4.68
CA GLY A 314 -6.13 1.42 4.74
C GLY A 314 -5.92 0.36 5.81
N VAL A 315 -6.11 -0.91 5.46
CA VAL A 315 -5.86 -2.07 6.32
C VAL A 315 -4.41 -2.50 6.11
N ARG A 316 -3.60 -2.39 7.17
CA ARG A 316 -2.16 -2.73 7.10
C ARG A 316 -1.91 -4.22 7.13
N GLU A 317 -2.68 -4.94 7.95
CA GLU A 317 -2.61 -6.38 8.08
C GLU A 317 -4.01 -6.98 8.16
N TYR A 318 -4.22 -8.08 7.45
CA TYR A 318 -5.48 -8.83 7.43
C TYR A 318 -5.24 -10.33 7.60
N CYS A 319 -4.43 -10.93 6.74
CA CYS A 319 -3.99 -12.31 6.81
C CYS A 319 -2.62 -12.45 6.11
N ARG A 320 -1.93 -13.53 6.42
CA ARG A 320 -0.64 -13.91 5.83
C ARG A 320 -0.70 -15.37 5.44
N ILE A 321 -0.38 -15.70 4.19
CA ILE A 321 -0.46 -17.08 3.69
C ILE A 321 0.55 -18.00 4.39
N LYS A 322 0.31 -19.30 4.34
CA LYS A 322 1.36 -20.31 4.58
C LYS A 322 2.08 -20.58 3.27
N GLY A 323 3.26 -19.96 3.12
CA GLY A 323 4.15 -20.17 1.99
C GLY A 323 5.12 -21.32 2.24
N LYS A 324 5.89 -21.70 1.21
CA LYS A 324 6.97 -22.68 1.33
C LYS A 324 8.06 -22.27 2.33
N TYR A 325 8.17 -21.00 2.60
CA TYR A 325 9.00 -20.41 3.65
C TYR A 325 8.21 -19.32 4.37
N THR A 326 8.38 -19.22 5.68
CA THR A 326 7.84 -18.10 6.47
C THR A 326 8.99 -17.19 6.87
N PHE A 327 9.03 -15.98 6.35
CA PHE A 327 10.06 -15.00 6.69
C PHE A 327 9.79 -14.45 8.09
N THR A 328 10.83 -14.42 8.93
CA THR A 328 10.68 -14.10 10.35
C THR A 328 11.38 -12.80 10.71
N LYS A 329 11.04 -12.23 11.89
CA LYS A 329 11.78 -11.11 12.49
C LYS A 329 13.28 -11.36 12.54
N GLU A 330 13.68 -12.61 12.87
CA GLU A 330 15.08 -12.99 12.90
C GLU A 330 15.75 -12.88 11.54
N ASP A 331 15.06 -13.27 10.45
CA ASP A 331 15.57 -13.15 9.08
C ASP A 331 15.71 -11.68 8.64
N VAL A 332 14.89 -10.78 9.21
CA VAL A 332 14.98 -9.32 8.97
C VAL A 332 16.18 -8.73 9.68
N ILE A 333 16.40 -9.08 10.95
CA ILE A 333 17.45 -8.49 11.81
C ILE A 333 18.82 -9.10 11.49
N ASN A 334 18.86 -10.42 11.26
CA ASN A 334 20.05 -11.20 10.94
C ASN A 334 19.92 -11.84 9.55
N PRO A 335 20.11 -11.05 8.47
CA PRO A 335 19.85 -11.48 7.11
C PRO A 335 20.63 -12.74 6.72
N LYS A 336 19.91 -13.70 6.15
CA LYS A 336 20.45 -14.93 5.55
C LYS A 336 20.59 -14.79 4.04
N THR A 337 21.38 -15.66 3.43
CA THR A 337 21.47 -15.79 1.98
C THR A 337 20.50 -16.86 1.49
N PHE A 338 19.90 -16.64 0.33
CA PHE A 338 18.99 -17.57 -0.34
C PHE A 338 19.37 -17.66 -1.83
N ASP A 339 19.12 -18.80 -2.45
CA ASP A 339 19.48 -19.01 -3.86
C ASP A 339 18.55 -18.26 -4.83
N ASN A 340 17.30 -18.06 -4.48
CA ASN A 340 16.30 -17.41 -5.33
C ASN A 340 15.61 -16.27 -4.57
N ILE A 341 16.11 -15.04 -4.80
CA ILE A 341 15.67 -13.83 -4.13
C ILE A 341 14.52 -13.18 -4.90
N ALA A 342 13.39 -12.97 -4.24
CA ALA A 342 12.27 -12.21 -4.79
C ALA A 342 12.52 -10.71 -4.73
N PHE A 343 13.01 -10.21 -3.58
CA PHE A 343 13.32 -8.79 -3.39
C PHE A 343 14.27 -8.58 -2.21
N ALA A 344 14.89 -7.40 -2.17
CA ALA A 344 15.66 -6.95 -1.03
C ALA A 344 14.95 -5.79 -0.33
N CYS A 345 15.17 -5.64 0.97
CA CYS A 345 14.51 -4.62 1.78
C CYS A 345 15.39 -4.18 2.97
N ASP A 346 15.53 -2.87 3.15
CA ASP A 346 16.13 -2.25 4.34
C ASP A 346 15.14 -1.37 5.12
N TYR A 347 13.83 -1.47 4.78
CA TYR A 347 12.79 -0.72 5.46
C TYR A 347 12.66 -1.19 6.91
N PRO A 348 12.52 -0.27 7.88
CA PRO A 348 12.42 -0.63 9.28
C PRO A 348 11.21 -1.53 9.58
N ILE A 349 11.29 -2.29 10.66
CA ILE A 349 10.11 -2.88 11.28
C ILE A 349 9.25 -1.72 11.76
N ASP A 350 8.09 -1.52 11.11
CA ASP A 350 7.20 -0.36 11.30
C ASP A 350 5.79 -0.83 11.70
N ILE A 351 5.57 -0.90 13.01
CA ILE A 351 4.32 -1.37 13.60
C ILE A 351 3.52 -0.18 14.11
N HIS A 352 2.40 0.09 13.47
CA HIS A 352 1.39 1.05 13.91
C HIS A 352 0.32 0.30 14.73
N SER A 353 0.60 0.06 16.00
CA SER A 353 -0.29 -0.71 16.86
C SER A 353 -1.62 0.00 17.14
N ASN A 354 -2.63 -0.77 17.49
CA ASN A 354 -3.87 -0.24 18.09
C ASN A 354 -3.61 0.48 19.43
N ASN A 355 -2.62 0.03 20.19
CA ASN A 355 -2.17 0.70 21.40
C ASN A 355 -0.86 1.44 21.11
N LYS A 356 -0.86 2.77 21.23
CA LYS A 356 0.31 3.62 20.96
C LYS A 356 1.58 3.17 21.72
N LYS A 357 1.42 2.57 22.90
CA LYS A 357 2.54 2.03 23.69
C LYS A 357 3.25 0.86 23.02
N ASN A 358 2.58 0.20 22.07
CA ASN A 358 3.10 -0.95 21.33
C ASN A 358 3.50 -0.56 19.90
N ASP A 359 3.56 0.74 19.57
CA ASP A 359 4.16 1.21 18.32
C ASP A 359 5.64 0.86 18.34
N GLU A 360 6.15 0.31 17.24
CA GLU A 360 7.56 -0.06 17.09
C GLU A 360 8.08 0.53 15.78
N LEU A 361 9.25 1.16 15.86
CA LEU A 361 10.04 1.55 14.69
C LEU A 361 11.49 1.12 14.95
N THR A 362 11.85 -0.01 14.35
CA THR A 362 13.21 -0.56 14.48
C THR A 362 13.92 -0.47 13.14
N TYR A 363 14.91 0.42 13.04
CA TYR A 363 15.72 0.57 11.84
C TYR A 363 16.66 -0.62 11.65
N LEU A 364 16.76 -1.07 10.41
CA LEU A 364 17.63 -2.18 10.06
C LEU A 364 19.06 -1.70 9.84
N SER A 365 20.03 -2.46 10.33
CA SER A 365 21.45 -2.20 10.11
C SER A 365 21.97 -2.76 8.78
N LYS A 366 21.20 -3.65 8.15
CA LYS A 366 21.55 -4.35 6.90
C LYS A 366 20.31 -4.58 6.06
N THR A 367 20.48 -4.64 4.76
CA THR A 367 19.47 -5.09 3.81
C THR A 367 19.18 -6.58 4.02
N CYS A 368 17.91 -6.96 4.12
CA CYS A 368 17.49 -8.36 4.12
C CYS A 368 17.07 -8.80 2.71
N TYR A 369 17.27 -10.09 2.41
CA TYR A 369 16.99 -10.69 1.11
C TYR A 369 15.89 -11.73 1.27
N VAL A 370 14.75 -11.46 0.63
CA VAL A 370 13.53 -12.25 0.80
C VAL A 370 13.40 -13.27 -0.31
N PRO A 371 13.33 -14.58 0.01
CA PRO A 371 13.29 -15.63 -1.01
C PRO A 371 11.92 -15.75 -1.67
N ILE A 372 11.88 -16.22 -2.92
CA ILE A 372 10.63 -16.42 -3.68
C ILE A 372 9.64 -17.37 -2.97
N GLN A 373 10.14 -18.28 -2.15
CA GLN A 373 9.36 -19.28 -1.42
C GLN A 373 8.33 -18.67 -0.46
N VAL A 374 8.50 -17.41 -0.05
CA VAL A 374 7.50 -16.70 0.78
C VAL A 374 6.23 -16.35 0.00
N LEU A 375 6.32 -16.34 -1.33
CA LEU A 375 5.21 -16.01 -2.23
C LEU A 375 4.46 -17.26 -2.72
N ILE A 376 5.06 -18.45 -2.65
CA ILE A 376 4.50 -19.68 -3.19
C ILE A 376 3.71 -20.41 -2.10
N CYS A 377 2.48 -20.81 -2.39
CA CYS A 377 1.66 -21.61 -1.47
C CYS A 377 2.39 -22.89 -1.04
N GLU A 378 2.36 -23.22 0.27
CA GLU A 378 3.01 -24.40 0.84
C GLU A 378 2.58 -25.70 0.13
N LYS A 379 1.31 -25.82 -0.26
CA LYS A 379 0.70 -27.03 -0.78
C LYS A 379 0.42 -27.02 -2.29
N ASN A 380 0.63 -25.91 -2.97
CA ASN A 380 0.35 -25.80 -4.40
C ASN A 380 1.33 -24.83 -5.08
N ASP A 381 2.24 -25.36 -5.87
CA ASP A 381 3.31 -24.61 -6.53
C ASP A 381 2.81 -23.67 -7.64
N LYS A 382 1.54 -23.79 -8.03
CA LYS A 382 0.88 -22.97 -9.04
C LYS A 382 0.06 -21.84 -8.47
N LEU A 383 0.00 -21.72 -7.13
CA LEU A 383 -0.69 -20.64 -6.43
C LEU A 383 0.31 -19.77 -5.68
N TYR A 384 0.29 -18.47 -5.97
CA TYR A 384 1.13 -17.45 -5.34
C TYR A 384 0.27 -16.47 -4.54
N GLY A 385 0.79 -16.01 -3.41
CA GLY A 385 0.21 -14.91 -2.64
C GLY A 385 1.22 -13.78 -2.51
N ILE A 386 0.90 -12.61 -3.04
CA ILE A 386 1.80 -11.46 -3.10
C ILE A 386 1.24 -10.22 -2.42
N GLY A 387 2.10 -9.24 -2.20
CA GLY A 387 1.74 -8.02 -1.51
C GLY A 387 1.59 -8.25 0.00
N LYS A 388 0.54 -7.71 0.60
CA LYS A 388 0.31 -7.76 2.05
C LYS A 388 0.01 -9.16 2.61
N ILE A 389 -0.23 -10.15 1.75
CA ILE A 389 -0.55 -11.52 2.19
C ILE A 389 0.65 -12.47 2.14
N LEU A 390 1.86 -11.98 1.83
CA LEU A 390 3.07 -12.81 1.80
C LEU A 390 3.26 -13.62 3.09
N SER A 391 4.00 -14.73 3.00
CA SER A 391 4.30 -15.59 4.14
C SER A 391 5.41 -15.00 5.01
N ALA A 392 5.02 -14.36 6.10
CA ALA A 392 5.93 -13.77 7.08
C ALA A 392 5.31 -13.82 8.47
N ASP A 393 6.12 -13.68 9.53
CA ASP A 393 5.60 -13.39 10.86
C ASP A 393 5.10 -11.92 10.94
N PHE A 394 4.55 -11.52 12.06
CA PHE A 394 3.92 -10.20 12.20
C PHE A 394 4.92 -9.05 12.07
N GLU A 395 6.07 -9.19 12.70
CA GLU A 395 7.13 -8.17 12.73
C GLU A 395 7.80 -8.06 11.36
N ALA A 396 8.20 -9.17 10.76
CA ALA A 396 8.77 -9.17 9.41
C ALA A 396 7.79 -8.60 8.37
N HIS A 397 6.50 -8.99 8.45
CA HIS A 397 5.47 -8.46 7.58
C HIS A 397 5.41 -6.94 7.63
N SER A 398 5.59 -6.32 8.81
CA SER A 398 5.51 -4.86 8.96
C SER A 398 6.59 -4.12 8.16
N ALA A 399 7.77 -4.71 7.99
CA ALA A 399 8.85 -4.19 7.16
C ALA A 399 8.63 -4.46 5.66
N LEU A 400 8.09 -5.64 5.31
CA LEU A 400 8.06 -6.14 3.94
C LEU A 400 6.85 -5.67 3.12
N ARG A 401 5.80 -5.11 3.74
CA ARG A 401 4.53 -4.71 3.08
C ARG A 401 4.57 -3.36 2.37
N THR A 402 5.73 -2.72 2.26
CA THR A 402 5.85 -1.42 1.60
C THR A 402 5.54 -1.52 0.10
N GLN A 403 5.13 -0.41 -0.52
CA GLN A 403 4.75 -0.43 -1.93
C GLN A 403 5.90 -0.80 -2.85
N MET A 404 7.13 -0.35 -2.55
CA MET A 404 8.31 -0.71 -3.31
C MET A 404 8.54 -2.23 -3.28
N SER A 405 8.48 -2.85 -2.08
CA SER A 405 8.55 -4.30 -1.93
C SER A 405 7.40 -5.00 -2.68
N CYS A 406 6.20 -4.43 -2.66
CA CYS A 406 5.05 -4.98 -3.39
C CYS A 406 5.26 -4.96 -4.92
N PHE A 407 5.88 -3.93 -5.49
CA PHE A 407 6.24 -3.91 -6.91
C PHE A 407 7.23 -5.05 -7.24
N SER A 408 8.30 -5.16 -6.46
CA SER A 408 9.31 -6.23 -6.67
C SER A 408 8.75 -7.64 -6.47
N MET A 409 7.81 -7.85 -5.51
CA MET A 409 7.12 -9.13 -5.33
C MET A 409 6.32 -9.53 -6.58
N GLY A 410 5.59 -8.58 -7.16
CA GLY A 410 4.81 -8.83 -8.37
C GLY A 410 5.70 -9.22 -9.54
N GLU A 411 6.77 -8.48 -9.74
CA GLU A 411 7.76 -8.76 -10.78
C GLU A 411 8.43 -10.12 -10.58
N ALA A 412 8.85 -10.44 -9.35
CA ALA A 412 9.47 -11.71 -9.00
C ALA A 412 8.54 -12.90 -9.25
N ALA A 413 7.29 -12.82 -8.83
CA ALA A 413 6.31 -13.88 -9.06
C ALA A 413 6.08 -14.14 -10.55
N ALA A 414 5.95 -13.07 -11.35
CA ALA A 414 5.79 -13.18 -12.80
C ALA A 414 7.01 -13.86 -13.48
N LYS A 415 8.22 -13.45 -13.11
CA LYS A 415 9.46 -14.05 -13.63
C LYS A 415 9.60 -15.52 -13.24
N ASP A 416 9.28 -15.89 -12.00
CA ASP A 416 9.34 -17.29 -11.53
C ASP A 416 8.31 -18.17 -12.27
N ILE A 417 7.08 -17.69 -12.45
CA ILE A 417 6.04 -18.39 -13.22
C ILE A 417 6.44 -18.54 -14.68
N PHE A 418 6.96 -17.48 -15.31
CA PHE A 418 7.46 -17.54 -16.68
C PHE A 418 8.53 -18.61 -16.85
N ASN A 419 9.49 -18.68 -15.94
CA ASN A 419 10.54 -19.69 -15.97
C ASN A 419 9.98 -21.10 -15.82
N LYS A 420 8.98 -21.31 -14.94
CA LYS A 420 8.34 -22.62 -14.73
C LYS A 420 7.50 -23.12 -15.92
N ILE A 421 6.94 -22.19 -16.70
CA ILE A 421 6.17 -22.53 -17.91
C ILE A 421 7.10 -22.92 -19.07
N ASN A 422 8.30 -22.32 -19.14
CA ASN A 422 9.22 -22.46 -20.27
C ASN A 422 10.38 -23.46 -20.03
N ASN A 423 10.48 -24.02 -18.83
CA ASN A 423 11.42 -25.10 -18.49
C ASN A 423 10.70 -26.46 -18.39
#